data_cadbb7ec7ab1f696ed257022d1bf8b2d
#
_entry.id   cadbb7ec7ab1f696ed257022d1bf8b2d
#
_cell.length_a   1.000
_cell.length_b   1.000
_cell.length_c   1.000
_cell.angle_alpha   90.00
_cell.angle_beta   90.00
_cell.angle_gamma   90.00
#
_symmetry.space_group_name_H-M   'P 1'
#
loop_
_entity.id
_entity.type
_entity.pdbx_description
1 polymer ?
#
loop_
_entity_poly.entity_id
_entity_poly.type
_entity_poly.pdbx_seq_one_letter_code
_entity_poly.pdbx_strand_id
1 'polypeptide(L)'
;GWRLDAAYSVNPEFWAAVLPSVREKYPDVWIFGEVIHGDYASIVRASGMDSVTQYELWKGIWSSIESRNFFELDHALGRHNEFSDAFTPMTFVGNHDVTRIASRVGQDGAVLATAILATIGGIPLIYYGDELAYRGVKEERFGGDDDIRPVFPASPADLSNLGADTLRAHQSLLGLRRRHPWLVDARTESLDLTNERYVYRTGVPGVEPLIVELDVRDGCSVLIREAGQVVWSSGA
;
A
#
# COMPACT_ATOMS: atom_id res chain seq x y z
N GLY A 1 -7.22 6.24 -16.37
CA GLY A 1 -7.91 6.37 -15.09
C GLY A 1 -7.83 7.78 -14.52
N TRP A 2 -8.62 8.04 -13.49
CA TRP A 2 -8.68 9.31 -12.80
C TRP A 2 -8.58 9.11 -11.30
N ARG A 3 -7.76 9.93 -10.62
CA ARG A 3 -7.81 10.17 -9.18
C ARG A 3 -8.61 11.45 -8.94
N LEU A 4 -9.64 11.38 -8.14
CA LEU A 4 -10.44 12.52 -7.72
C LEU A 4 -9.85 13.04 -6.41
N ASP A 5 -9.25 14.22 -6.48
CA ASP A 5 -8.60 14.87 -5.35
C ASP A 5 -9.62 15.29 -4.30
N ALA A 6 -9.28 15.15 -3.02
CA ALA A 6 -10.13 15.48 -1.88
C ALA A 6 -11.59 15.00 -2.03
N ALA A 7 -11.80 13.83 -2.63
CA ALA A 7 -13.14 13.33 -2.95
C ALA A 7 -14.03 13.16 -1.70
N TYR A 8 -13.43 12.95 -0.51
CA TYR A 8 -14.13 12.90 0.77
C TYR A 8 -14.80 14.23 1.17
N SER A 9 -14.33 15.36 0.64
CA SER A 9 -14.87 16.69 0.93
C SER A 9 -16.02 17.10 0.01
N VAL A 10 -16.28 16.31 -1.03
CA VAL A 10 -17.35 16.55 -2.02
C VAL A 10 -18.50 15.60 -1.77
N ASN A 11 -19.75 16.12 -1.81
CA ASN A 11 -20.92 15.26 -1.65
C ASN A 11 -20.90 14.11 -2.66
N PRO A 12 -21.04 12.84 -2.24
CA PRO A 12 -21.05 11.68 -3.13
C PRO A 12 -22.10 11.77 -4.26
N GLU A 13 -23.23 12.44 -4.02
CA GLU A 13 -24.27 12.67 -5.04
C GLU A 13 -23.78 13.50 -6.24
N PHE A 14 -22.82 14.40 -6.01
CA PHE A 14 -22.18 15.14 -7.10
C PHE A 14 -21.43 14.17 -8.03
N TRP A 15 -20.65 13.26 -7.46
CA TRP A 15 -19.95 12.25 -8.25
C TRP A 15 -20.92 11.31 -8.96
N ALA A 16 -21.97 10.86 -8.28
CA ALA A 16 -23.02 10.03 -8.86
C ALA A 16 -23.72 10.68 -10.06
N ALA A 17 -23.82 12.01 -10.08
CA ALA A 17 -24.37 12.75 -11.22
C ALA A 17 -23.37 12.92 -12.37
N VAL A 18 -22.07 13.05 -12.08
CA VAL A 18 -21.03 13.36 -13.09
C VAL A 18 -20.46 12.10 -13.73
N LEU A 19 -20.12 11.06 -12.93
CA LEU A 19 -19.38 9.89 -13.40
C LEU A 19 -20.09 9.08 -14.51
N PRO A 20 -21.44 8.96 -14.56
CA PRO A 20 -22.11 8.29 -15.66
C PRO A 20 -21.80 8.90 -17.03
N SER A 21 -21.75 10.23 -17.14
CA SER A 21 -21.44 10.92 -18.40
C SER A 21 -19.98 10.71 -18.85
N VAL A 22 -19.06 10.54 -17.88
CA VAL A 22 -17.66 10.20 -18.17
C VAL A 22 -17.57 8.77 -18.70
N ARG A 23 -18.27 7.81 -18.06
CA ARG A 23 -18.30 6.40 -18.49
C ARG A 23 -19.00 6.16 -19.80
N GLU A 24 -20.03 6.94 -20.11
CA GLU A 24 -20.67 6.89 -21.43
C GLU A 24 -19.65 7.15 -22.55
N LYS A 25 -18.73 8.08 -22.32
CA LYS A 25 -17.70 8.47 -23.28
C LYS A 25 -16.46 7.57 -23.21
N TYR A 26 -16.14 7.06 -22.04
CA TYR A 26 -14.95 6.23 -21.74
C TYR A 26 -15.34 5.03 -20.89
N PRO A 27 -15.92 3.96 -21.48
CA PRO A 27 -16.51 2.84 -20.74
C PRO A 27 -15.53 2.11 -19.81
N ASP A 28 -14.26 2.01 -20.20
CA ASP A 28 -13.21 1.28 -19.46
C ASP A 28 -12.44 2.20 -18.49
N VAL A 29 -12.93 3.42 -18.23
CA VAL A 29 -12.22 4.34 -17.33
C VAL A 29 -12.28 3.85 -15.89
N TRP A 30 -11.13 3.67 -15.27
CA TRP A 30 -11.00 3.44 -13.83
C TRP A 30 -10.96 4.77 -13.09
N ILE A 31 -11.83 4.94 -12.09
CA ILE A 31 -11.97 6.18 -11.32
C ILE A 31 -11.92 5.87 -9.83
N PHE A 32 -10.95 6.44 -9.13
CA PHE A 32 -10.87 6.32 -7.68
C PHE A 32 -10.78 7.69 -7.00
N GLY A 33 -11.34 7.76 -5.80
CA GLY A 33 -11.34 8.97 -5.00
C GLY A 33 -10.26 8.94 -3.92
N GLU A 34 -9.69 10.11 -3.63
CA GLU A 34 -8.97 10.28 -2.38
C GLU A 34 -9.97 10.40 -1.25
N VAL A 35 -9.94 9.42 -0.34
CA VAL A 35 -10.72 9.42 0.89
C VAL A 35 -9.81 9.08 2.06
N ILE A 36 -9.68 10.02 2.99
CA ILE A 36 -8.75 9.90 4.13
C ILE A 36 -9.42 9.17 5.29
N HIS A 37 -10.72 9.35 5.47
CA HIS A 37 -11.48 8.79 6.58
C HIS A 37 -12.96 8.66 6.20
N GLY A 38 -13.72 7.95 7.02
CA GLY A 38 -15.16 7.76 6.85
C GLY A 38 -15.55 6.33 6.47
N ASP A 39 -16.79 6.14 6.09
CA ASP A 39 -17.29 4.85 5.59
C ASP A 39 -16.96 4.70 4.10
N TYR A 40 -15.79 4.12 3.81
CA TYR A 40 -15.28 3.93 2.45
C TYR A 40 -16.28 3.19 1.55
N ALA A 41 -16.88 2.11 2.05
CA ALA A 41 -17.81 1.30 1.27
C ALA A 41 -19.09 2.08 0.92
N SER A 42 -19.60 2.89 1.84
CA SER A 42 -20.76 3.77 1.58
C SER A 42 -20.42 4.89 0.60
N ILE A 43 -19.22 5.47 0.70
CA ILE A 43 -18.76 6.51 -0.24
C ILE A 43 -18.65 5.94 -1.65
N VAL A 44 -18.02 4.78 -1.83
CA VAL A 44 -17.90 4.12 -3.14
C VAL A 44 -19.29 3.83 -3.74
N ARG A 45 -20.18 3.22 -2.95
CA ARG A 45 -21.55 2.91 -3.42
C ARG A 45 -22.34 4.16 -3.80
N ALA A 46 -22.26 5.22 -2.99
CA ALA A 46 -23.01 6.44 -3.20
C ALA A 46 -22.50 7.31 -4.34
N SER A 47 -21.19 7.31 -4.57
CA SER A 47 -20.53 8.12 -5.59
C SER A 47 -20.46 7.46 -6.97
N GLY A 48 -20.48 6.13 -7.01
CA GLY A 48 -20.23 5.34 -8.22
C GLY A 48 -18.74 5.31 -8.64
N MET A 49 -17.81 5.65 -7.75
CA MET A 49 -16.37 5.42 -7.96
C MET A 49 -16.06 3.92 -7.96
N ASP A 50 -14.97 3.53 -8.62
CA ASP A 50 -14.51 2.14 -8.63
C ASP A 50 -13.73 1.79 -7.36
N SER A 51 -13.08 2.78 -6.74
CA SER A 51 -12.25 2.60 -5.56
C SER A 51 -12.01 3.90 -4.79
N VAL A 52 -11.38 3.77 -3.63
CA VAL A 52 -10.85 4.87 -2.83
C VAL A 52 -9.49 4.51 -2.23
N THR A 53 -8.72 5.53 -1.81
CA THR A 53 -7.43 5.38 -1.13
C THR A 53 -7.60 4.78 0.27
N GLN A 54 -6.79 3.77 0.61
CA GLN A 54 -6.90 3.03 1.88
C GLN A 54 -5.95 3.60 2.94
N TYR A 55 -6.33 4.72 3.55
CA TYR A 55 -5.52 5.41 4.57
C TYR A 55 -5.48 4.68 5.91
N GLU A 56 -6.51 3.91 6.30
CA GLU A 56 -6.48 3.11 7.53
C GLU A 56 -5.34 2.07 7.46
N LEU A 57 -5.22 1.38 6.33
CA LEU A 57 -4.16 0.39 6.14
C LEU A 57 -2.77 1.05 6.03
N TRP A 58 -2.66 2.18 5.29
CA TRP A 58 -1.42 2.95 5.26
C TRP A 58 -0.94 3.27 6.67
N LYS A 59 -1.83 3.75 7.54
CA LYS A 59 -1.50 4.05 8.94
C LYS A 59 -1.12 2.77 9.68
N GLY A 60 -1.90 1.70 9.58
CA GLY A 60 -1.62 0.42 10.24
C GLY A 60 -0.26 -0.17 9.85
N ILE A 61 0.17 0.00 8.60
CA ILE A 61 1.47 -0.48 8.14
C ILE A 61 2.61 0.29 8.81
N TRP A 62 2.68 1.62 8.64
CA TRP A 62 3.83 2.35 9.15
C TRP A 62 3.86 2.42 10.68
N SER A 63 2.71 2.58 11.34
CA SER A 63 2.67 2.70 12.80
C SER A 63 3.01 1.38 13.51
N SER A 64 2.60 0.24 12.94
CA SER A 64 2.96 -1.07 13.50
C SER A 64 4.47 -1.34 13.45
N ILE A 65 5.15 -0.91 12.40
CA ILE A 65 6.61 -1.02 12.28
C ILE A 65 7.31 -0.06 13.24
N GLU A 66 6.89 1.21 13.25
CA GLU A 66 7.46 2.28 14.09
C GLU A 66 7.31 1.97 15.59
N SER A 67 6.13 1.51 16.00
CA SER A 67 5.83 1.16 17.41
C SER A 67 6.21 -0.27 17.78
N ARG A 68 6.66 -1.10 16.83
CA ARG A 68 6.92 -2.54 17.01
C ARG A 68 5.69 -3.26 17.58
N ASN A 69 4.52 -3.03 16.96
CA ASN A 69 3.24 -3.56 17.44
C ASN A 69 2.35 -4.04 16.28
N PHE A 70 2.52 -5.28 15.88
CA PHE A 70 1.77 -5.88 14.78
C PHE A 70 0.28 -6.15 15.06
N PHE A 71 -0.20 -6.01 16.29
CA PHE A 71 -1.65 -6.04 16.56
C PHE A 71 -2.39 -4.91 15.83
N GLU A 72 -1.74 -3.75 15.62
CA GLU A 72 -2.32 -2.67 14.84
C GLU A 72 -2.43 -3.01 13.35
N LEU A 73 -1.42 -3.69 12.80
CA LEU A 73 -1.45 -4.19 11.42
C LEU A 73 -2.52 -5.26 11.23
N ASP A 74 -2.60 -6.23 12.14
CA ASP A 74 -3.61 -7.29 12.09
C ASP A 74 -5.03 -6.72 12.08
N HIS A 75 -5.31 -5.76 12.97
CA HIS A 75 -6.59 -5.05 12.98
C HIS A 75 -6.85 -4.33 11.64
N ALA A 76 -5.87 -3.62 11.11
CA ALA A 76 -6.00 -2.90 9.84
C ALA A 76 -6.21 -3.85 8.65
N LEU A 77 -5.58 -5.02 8.65
CA LEU A 77 -5.78 -6.07 7.62
C LEU A 77 -7.17 -6.71 7.73
N GLY A 78 -7.70 -6.92 8.92
CA GLY A 78 -9.09 -7.34 9.13
C GLY A 78 -10.07 -6.34 8.52
N ARG A 79 -9.90 -5.06 8.80
CA ARG A 79 -10.68 -3.97 8.20
C ARG A 79 -10.52 -3.90 6.67
N HIS A 80 -9.30 -4.11 6.17
CA HIS A 80 -9.03 -4.14 4.74
C HIS A 80 -9.78 -5.28 4.03
N ASN A 81 -9.87 -6.46 4.65
CA ASN A 81 -10.68 -7.56 4.13
C ASN A 81 -12.17 -7.16 4.02
N GLU A 82 -12.73 -6.50 5.05
CA GLU A 82 -14.12 -6.01 5.02
C GLU A 82 -14.35 -5.02 3.87
N PHE A 83 -13.43 -4.08 3.64
CA PHE A 83 -13.54 -3.15 2.51
C PHE A 83 -13.47 -3.85 1.18
N SER A 84 -12.60 -4.87 1.08
CA SER A 84 -12.42 -5.65 -0.13
C SER A 84 -13.65 -6.49 -0.53
N ASP A 85 -14.62 -6.66 0.37
CA ASP A 85 -15.92 -7.25 0.04
C ASP A 85 -16.86 -6.27 -0.68
N ALA A 86 -16.58 -4.97 -0.61
CA ALA A 86 -17.39 -3.92 -1.21
C ALA A 86 -16.77 -3.31 -2.49
N PHE A 87 -15.45 -3.20 -2.54
CA PHE A 87 -14.70 -2.63 -3.66
C PHE A 87 -13.24 -3.09 -3.62
N THR A 88 -12.46 -2.88 -4.67
CA THR A 88 -11.01 -3.18 -4.67
C THR A 88 -10.24 -1.95 -4.18
N PRO A 89 -9.68 -1.94 -2.94
CA PRO A 89 -9.03 -0.76 -2.38
C PRO A 89 -7.74 -0.38 -3.10
N MET A 90 -7.48 0.92 -3.23
CA MET A 90 -6.17 1.47 -3.62
C MET A 90 -5.27 1.51 -2.39
N THR A 91 -4.24 0.66 -2.36
CA THR A 91 -3.32 0.52 -1.23
C THR A 91 -1.99 1.24 -1.48
N PHE A 92 -1.36 1.78 -0.43
CA PHE A 92 -0.10 2.50 -0.56
C PHE A 92 0.65 2.54 0.79
N VAL A 93 1.95 2.80 0.75
CA VAL A 93 2.80 3.04 1.93
C VAL A 93 3.32 4.47 1.98
N GLY A 94 3.22 5.22 0.88
CA GLY A 94 3.56 6.63 0.77
C GLY A 94 2.79 7.32 -0.35
N ASN A 95 2.63 8.63 -0.24
CA ASN A 95 2.10 9.50 -1.29
C ASN A 95 2.65 10.93 -1.13
N HIS A 96 2.19 11.86 -1.95
CA HIS A 96 2.67 13.24 -1.98
C HIS A 96 2.17 14.13 -0.82
N ASP A 97 1.34 13.61 0.07
CA ASP A 97 0.73 14.35 1.18
C ASP A 97 1.17 13.84 2.56
N VAL A 98 2.06 12.85 2.62
CA VAL A 98 2.50 12.25 3.88
C VAL A 98 4.02 12.18 3.96
N THR A 99 4.54 12.12 5.19
CA THR A 99 5.96 11.84 5.44
C THR A 99 6.39 10.56 4.74
N ARG A 100 7.52 10.58 4.04
CA ARG A 100 8.09 9.46 3.32
C ARG A 100 8.26 8.25 4.24
N ILE A 101 7.94 7.04 3.74
CA ILE A 101 8.00 5.82 4.54
C ILE A 101 9.39 5.57 5.11
N ALA A 102 10.47 5.78 4.33
CA ALA A 102 11.84 5.61 4.80
C ALA A 102 12.28 6.63 5.86
N SER A 103 11.59 7.78 5.97
CA SER A 103 11.80 8.74 7.05
C SER A 103 11.15 8.30 8.35
N ARG A 104 10.03 7.54 8.29
CA ARG A 104 9.34 7.02 9.47
C ARG A 104 10.01 5.78 10.04
N VAL A 105 10.24 4.78 9.20
CA VAL A 105 10.58 3.42 9.63
C VAL A 105 11.98 2.97 9.21
N GLY A 106 12.78 3.87 8.63
CA GLY A 106 14.10 3.52 8.07
C GLY A 106 13.99 2.74 6.76
N GLN A 107 15.14 2.41 6.18
CA GLN A 107 15.20 1.73 4.88
C GLN A 107 14.68 0.30 4.95
N ASP A 108 15.11 -0.48 5.95
CA ASP A 108 14.65 -1.87 6.12
C ASP A 108 13.16 -1.95 6.45
N GLY A 109 12.66 -1.01 7.26
CA GLY A 109 11.24 -0.86 7.52
C GLY A 109 10.44 -0.49 6.27
N ALA A 110 10.98 0.32 5.37
CA ALA A 110 10.36 0.64 4.09
C ALA A 110 10.27 -0.60 3.17
N VAL A 111 11.29 -1.47 3.18
CA VAL A 111 11.26 -2.76 2.47
C VAL A 111 10.18 -3.67 3.06
N LEU A 112 10.09 -3.76 4.40
CA LEU A 112 9.04 -4.53 5.07
C LEU A 112 7.64 -3.98 4.72
N ALA A 113 7.44 -2.67 4.74
CA ALA A 113 6.19 -2.04 4.34
C ALA A 113 5.82 -2.35 2.87
N THR A 114 6.80 -2.35 1.97
CA THR A 114 6.62 -2.72 0.56
C THR A 114 6.27 -4.20 0.41
N ALA A 115 6.85 -5.08 1.21
CA ALA A 115 6.53 -6.50 1.20
C ALA A 115 5.07 -6.75 1.64
N ILE A 116 4.58 -6.04 2.65
CA ILE A 116 3.15 -6.06 3.02
C ILE A 116 2.33 -5.62 1.83
N LEU A 117 2.61 -4.43 1.26
CA LEU A 117 1.88 -3.88 0.12
C LEU A 117 1.84 -4.84 -1.08
N ALA A 118 2.94 -5.55 -1.35
CA ALA A 118 3.05 -6.48 -2.47
C ALA A 118 2.30 -7.80 -2.27
N THR A 119 1.94 -8.16 -1.03
CA THR A 119 1.37 -9.48 -0.69
C THR A 119 -0.07 -9.46 -0.21
N ILE A 120 -0.68 -8.30 -0.05
CA ILE A 120 -2.10 -8.15 0.37
C ILE A 120 -3.02 -7.92 -0.82
N GLY A 121 -4.35 -7.98 -0.59
CA GLY A 121 -5.37 -7.64 -1.57
C GLY A 121 -5.32 -6.16 -2.00
N GLY A 122 -6.09 -5.82 -3.04
CA GLY A 122 -6.20 -4.45 -3.55
C GLY A 122 -5.20 -4.11 -4.66
N ILE A 123 -5.14 -2.84 -5.04
CA ILE A 123 -4.29 -2.30 -6.11
C ILE A 123 -3.18 -1.45 -5.48
N PRO A 124 -1.92 -1.91 -5.47
CA PRO A 124 -0.83 -1.17 -4.86
C PRO A 124 -0.42 0.04 -5.69
N LEU A 125 -0.23 1.16 -5.00
CA LEU A 125 0.28 2.42 -5.51
C LEU A 125 1.71 2.62 -4.98
N ILE A 126 2.66 2.84 -5.88
CA ILE A 126 4.05 3.18 -5.52
C ILE A 126 4.26 4.66 -5.74
N TYR A 127 4.64 5.37 -4.70
CA TYR A 127 5.00 6.77 -4.81
C TYR A 127 6.45 6.90 -5.26
N TYR A 128 6.71 7.74 -6.26
CA TYR A 128 8.05 7.90 -6.85
C TYR A 128 9.11 8.23 -5.78
N GLY A 129 10.25 7.59 -5.87
CA GLY A 129 11.36 7.73 -4.93
C GLY A 129 11.28 6.81 -3.69
N ASP A 130 10.12 6.22 -3.35
CA ASP A 130 10.03 5.25 -2.25
C ASP A 130 10.82 3.98 -2.60
N GLU A 131 10.87 3.60 -3.89
CA GLU A 131 11.70 2.51 -4.40
C GLU A 131 13.21 2.76 -4.25
N LEU A 132 13.60 4.00 -4.02
CA LEU A 132 14.98 4.43 -3.79
C LEU A 132 15.22 4.84 -2.33
N ALA A 133 14.29 4.54 -1.43
CA ALA A 133 14.29 4.94 -0.03
C ALA A 133 14.45 6.47 0.16
N TYR A 134 13.83 7.27 -0.71
CA TYR A 134 13.83 8.73 -0.56
C TYR A 134 13.25 9.10 0.80
N ARG A 135 13.86 10.12 1.39
CA ARG A 135 13.46 10.68 2.69
C ARG A 135 12.85 12.05 2.50
N GLY A 136 12.00 12.43 3.42
CA GLY A 136 11.34 13.73 3.52
C GLY A 136 10.30 13.67 4.62
N VAL A 137 10.22 14.73 5.41
CA VAL A 137 9.23 14.87 6.50
C VAL A 137 8.23 15.93 6.09
N LYS A 138 6.95 15.59 6.13
CA LYS A 138 5.89 16.58 5.93
C LYS A 138 5.84 17.50 7.15
N GLU A 139 5.81 18.80 6.90
CA GLU A 139 5.67 19.82 7.93
C GLU A 139 4.42 20.68 7.70
N GLU A 140 3.76 21.05 8.79
CA GLU A 140 2.55 21.90 8.77
C GLU A 140 2.94 23.39 8.67
N ARG A 141 3.57 23.76 7.54
CA ARG A 141 3.95 25.15 7.21
C ARG A 141 3.91 25.38 5.71
N PHE A 142 3.96 26.62 5.27
CA PHE A 142 4.11 26.95 3.86
C PHE A 142 5.40 26.33 3.30
N GLY A 143 5.32 25.61 2.18
CA GLY A 143 6.43 24.85 1.60
C GLY A 143 6.80 23.57 2.38
N GLY A 144 6.01 23.16 3.38
CA GLY A 144 6.27 21.96 4.20
C GLY A 144 6.17 20.63 3.47
N ASP A 145 5.67 20.67 2.24
CA ASP A 145 5.61 19.50 1.35
C ASP A 145 6.85 19.35 0.43
N ASP A 146 7.74 20.34 0.38
CA ASP A 146 8.85 20.34 -0.58
C ASP A 146 9.77 19.14 -0.36
N ASP A 147 10.07 18.79 0.89
CA ASP A 147 10.95 17.66 1.24
C ASP A 147 10.35 16.30 0.82
N ILE A 148 9.03 16.17 0.82
CA ILE A 148 8.36 14.92 0.42
C ILE A 148 8.09 14.85 -1.08
N ARG A 149 8.32 15.96 -1.83
CA ARG A 149 8.13 16.10 -3.29
C ARG A 149 9.40 16.51 -4.01
N PRO A 150 10.56 15.85 -3.78
CA PRO A 150 11.82 16.25 -4.40
C PRO A 150 11.74 16.11 -5.91
N VAL A 151 12.54 16.93 -6.61
CA VAL A 151 12.71 16.78 -8.06
C VAL A 151 13.38 15.45 -8.35
N PHE A 152 12.77 14.63 -9.22
CA PHE A 152 13.34 13.36 -9.64
C PHE A 152 14.47 13.62 -10.65
N PRO A 153 15.60 12.89 -10.59
CA PRO A 153 16.69 13.06 -11.54
C PRO A 153 16.26 12.88 -13.00
N ALA A 154 16.84 13.66 -13.90
CA ALA A 154 16.49 13.62 -15.33
C ALA A 154 16.91 12.32 -16.03
N SER A 155 17.93 11.62 -15.49
CA SER A 155 18.48 10.39 -16.05
C SER A 155 18.67 9.33 -14.95
N PRO A 156 18.46 8.04 -15.26
CA PRO A 156 18.82 6.95 -14.34
C PRO A 156 20.27 6.93 -13.88
N ALA A 157 21.19 7.50 -14.69
CA ALA A 157 22.60 7.61 -14.34
C ALA A 157 22.89 8.61 -13.20
N ASP A 158 21.94 9.52 -12.95
CA ASP A 158 22.04 10.54 -11.90
C ASP A 158 21.40 10.07 -10.58
N LEU A 159 20.84 8.85 -10.54
CA LEU A 159 20.25 8.27 -9.35
C LEU A 159 21.34 7.91 -8.33
N SER A 160 21.07 8.18 -7.05
CA SER A 160 21.94 7.78 -5.96
C SER A 160 21.92 6.25 -5.78
N ASN A 161 23.09 5.65 -5.51
CA ASN A 161 23.21 4.24 -5.18
C ASN A 161 22.76 3.89 -3.76
N LEU A 162 22.46 4.87 -2.91
CA LEU A 162 22.05 4.65 -1.52
C LEU A 162 20.77 3.82 -1.40
N GLY A 163 19.87 3.92 -2.37
CA GLY A 163 18.62 3.15 -2.44
C GLY A 163 18.69 1.89 -3.29
N ALA A 164 19.86 1.46 -3.75
CA ALA A 164 19.98 0.34 -4.70
C ALA A 164 19.38 -0.98 -4.16
N ASP A 165 19.56 -1.27 -2.87
CA ASP A 165 18.99 -2.47 -2.24
C ASP A 165 17.46 -2.38 -2.16
N THR A 166 16.92 -1.22 -1.80
CA THR A 166 15.49 -0.95 -1.78
C THR A 166 14.88 -1.09 -3.17
N LEU A 167 15.57 -0.58 -4.20
CA LEU A 167 15.12 -0.74 -5.59
C LEU A 167 15.04 -2.21 -6.00
N ARG A 168 16.07 -3.01 -5.67
CA ARG A 168 16.08 -4.45 -5.93
C ARG A 168 14.93 -5.17 -5.21
N ALA A 169 14.69 -4.82 -3.94
CA ALA A 169 13.57 -5.35 -3.17
C ALA A 169 12.23 -5.01 -3.84
N HIS A 170 11.99 -3.75 -4.23
CA HIS A 170 10.77 -3.34 -4.95
C HIS A 170 10.59 -4.11 -6.26
N GLN A 171 11.63 -4.20 -7.08
CA GLN A 171 11.58 -4.93 -8.36
C GLN A 171 11.22 -6.41 -8.16
N SER A 172 11.84 -7.07 -7.17
CA SER A 172 11.58 -8.48 -6.89
C SER A 172 10.19 -8.72 -6.29
N LEU A 173 9.73 -7.88 -5.37
CA LEU A 173 8.40 -7.95 -4.76
C LEU A 173 7.28 -7.66 -5.79
N LEU A 174 7.45 -6.64 -6.61
CA LEU A 174 6.49 -6.37 -7.70
C LEU A 174 6.52 -7.48 -8.75
N GLY A 175 7.70 -8.07 -9.01
CA GLY A 175 7.84 -9.27 -9.84
C GLY A 175 7.09 -10.47 -9.25
N LEU A 176 7.18 -10.69 -7.94
CA LEU A 176 6.41 -11.72 -7.24
C LEU A 176 4.91 -11.44 -7.41
N ARG A 177 4.44 -10.24 -7.12
CA ARG A 177 3.02 -9.88 -7.26
C ARG A 177 2.51 -10.07 -8.70
N ARG A 178 3.29 -9.73 -9.71
CA ARG A 178 2.91 -9.93 -11.12
C ARG A 178 2.76 -11.40 -11.51
N ARG A 179 3.45 -12.31 -10.84
CA ARG A 179 3.26 -13.76 -11.02
C ARG A 179 2.02 -14.29 -10.31
N HIS A 180 1.45 -13.52 -9.40
CA HIS A 180 0.27 -13.86 -8.60
C HIS A 180 -0.87 -12.84 -8.83
N PRO A 181 -1.47 -12.79 -10.06
CA PRO A 181 -2.49 -11.78 -10.40
C PRO A 181 -3.73 -11.88 -9.50
N TRP A 182 -3.98 -13.05 -8.90
CA TRP A 182 -5.04 -13.28 -7.94
C TRP A 182 -4.90 -12.45 -6.64
N LEU A 183 -3.71 -11.90 -6.38
CA LEU A 183 -3.49 -11.03 -5.21
C LEU A 183 -4.40 -9.80 -5.18
N VAL A 184 -4.93 -9.36 -6.32
CA VAL A 184 -5.87 -8.24 -6.34
C VAL A 184 -7.13 -8.53 -5.51
N ASP A 185 -7.58 -9.78 -5.51
CA ASP A 185 -8.80 -10.23 -4.82
C ASP A 185 -8.50 -10.97 -3.50
N ALA A 186 -7.22 -11.07 -3.12
CA ALA A 186 -6.80 -11.84 -1.96
C ALA A 186 -7.36 -11.31 -0.63
N ARG A 187 -7.52 -12.24 0.31
CA ARG A 187 -7.81 -11.97 1.72
C ARG A 187 -6.66 -12.45 2.58
N THR A 188 -6.43 -11.74 3.67
CA THR A 188 -5.42 -12.12 4.67
C THR A 188 -6.07 -12.82 5.85
N GLU A 189 -5.32 -13.77 6.43
CA GLU A 189 -5.69 -14.47 7.64
C GLU A 189 -4.49 -14.54 8.57
N SER A 190 -4.67 -14.15 9.83
CA SER A 190 -3.63 -14.20 10.86
C SER A 190 -3.36 -15.65 11.25
N LEU A 191 -2.10 -16.07 11.27
CA LEU A 191 -1.67 -17.41 11.66
C LEU A 191 -0.92 -17.41 12.99
N ASP A 192 -0.06 -16.41 13.22
CA ASP A 192 0.70 -16.22 14.44
C ASP A 192 0.98 -14.75 14.65
N LEU A 193 0.69 -14.23 15.85
CA LEU A 193 0.73 -12.81 16.13
C LEU A 193 1.30 -12.52 17.51
N THR A 194 2.36 -11.74 17.52
CA THR A 194 2.91 -11.08 18.71
C THR A 194 3.14 -9.60 18.42
N ASN A 195 3.61 -8.84 19.38
CA ASN A 195 3.94 -7.44 19.12
C ASN A 195 4.98 -7.30 18.00
N GLU A 196 6.02 -8.14 18.01
CA GLU A 196 7.20 -7.95 17.16
C GLU A 196 7.36 -8.99 16.05
N ARG A 197 6.46 -9.98 15.96
CA ARG A 197 6.41 -10.99 14.90
C ARG A 197 4.98 -11.22 14.46
N TYR A 198 4.77 -11.27 13.15
CA TYR A 198 3.47 -11.52 12.57
C TYR A 198 3.58 -12.47 11.37
N VAL A 199 2.81 -13.53 11.41
CA VAL A 199 2.67 -14.47 10.28
C VAL A 199 1.24 -14.43 9.81
N TYR A 200 1.03 -14.12 8.54
CA TYR A 200 -0.27 -14.19 7.91
C TYR A 200 -0.24 -15.00 6.62
N ARG A 201 -1.37 -15.58 6.32
CA ARG A 201 -1.66 -16.17 5.02
C ARG A 201 -2.39 -15.14 4.15
N THR A 202 -2.04 -15.08 2.86
CA THR A 202 -2.80 -14.32 1.88
C THR A 202 -3.15 -15.21 0.70
N GLY A 203 -4.41 -15.18 0.25
CA GLY A 203 -4.87 -16.07 -0.80
C GLY A 203 -6.30 -15.82 -1.25
N VAL A 204 -6.69 -16.61 -2.25
CA VAL A 204 -8.07 -16.75 -2.74
C VAL A 204 -8.46 -18.24 -2.72
N PRO A 205 -9.75 -18.60 -2.70
CA PRO A 205 -10.18 -19.99 -2.72
C PRO A 205 -9.63 -20.75 -3.92
N GLY A 206 -9.09 -21.95 -3.67
CA GLY A 206 -8.63 -22.87 -4.72
C GLY A 206 -7.25 -22.57 -5.31
N VAL A 207 -6.53 -21.59 -4.77
CA VAL A 207 -5.15 -21.27 -5.16
C VAL A 207 -4.21 -21.45 -3.97
N GLU A 208 -2.99 -21.91 -4.23
CA GLU A 208 -1.96 -22.02 -3.18
C GLU A 208 -1.65 -20.63 -2.62
N PRO A 209 -1.79 -20.42 -1.30
CA PRO A 209 -1.59 -19.12 -0.69
C PRO A 209 -0.11 -18.79 -0.50
N LEU A 210 0.19 -17.50 -0.37
CA LEU A 210 1.45 -17.05 0.19
C LEU A 210 1.37 -17.01 1.72
N ILE A 211 2.43 -17.46 2.38
CA ILE A 211 2.65 -17.29 3.81
C ILE A 211 3.72 -16.23 3.99
N VAL A 212 3.36 -15.17 4.70
CA VAL A 212 4.22 -14.00 4.91
C VAL A 212 4.56 -13.91 6.40
N GLU A 213 5.84 -13.89 6.69
CA GLU A 213 6.37 -13.71 8.04
C GLU A 213 7.09 -12.37 8.13
N LEU A 214 6.67 -11.53 9.07
CA LEU A 214 7.24 -10.23 9.39
C LEU A 214 7.87 -10.30 10.76
N ASP A 215 9.06 -9.74 10.92
CA ASP A 215 9.78 -9.72 12.21
C ASP A 215 10.51 -8.38 12.38
N VAL A 216 10.35 -7.78 13.57
CA VAL A 216 11.00 -6.51 13.93
C VAL A 216 11.81 -6.61 15.24
N ARG A 217 12.12 -7.83 15.73
CA ARG A 217 12.85 -8.07 16.98
C ARG A 217 14.30 -7.59 16.91
N ASP A 218 15.01 -7.98 15.86
CA ASP A 218 16.44 -7.69 15.67
C ASP A 218 16.68 -6.91 14.35
N GLY A 219 15.85 -5.91 14.10
CA GLY A 219 15.75 -5.21 12.82
C GLY A 219 14.52 -5.68 12.03
N CYS A 220 14.28 -5.07 10.86
CA CYS A 220 13.14 -5.44 10.02
C CYS A 220 13.52 -6.58 9.09
N SER A 221 12.79 -7.67 9.14
CA SER A 221 12.94 -8.79 8.22
C SER A 221 11.61 -9.34 7.73
N VAL A 222 11.62 -9.91 6.52
CA VAL A 222 10.46 -10.51 5.87
C VAL A 222 10.85 -11.82 5.21
N LEU A 223 9.96 -12.81 5.33
CA LEU A 223 10.09 -14.08 4.65
C LEU A 223 8.74 -14.45 4.00
N ILE A 224 8.75 -14.74 2.71
CA ILE A 224 7.56 -15.13 1.94
C ILE A 224 7.75 -16.55 1.44
N ARG A 225 6.77 -17.42 1.71
CA ARG A 225 6.74 -18.81 1.25
C ARG A 225 5.51 -19.09 0.39
N GLU A 226 5.69 -19.99 -0.57
CA GLU A 226 4.64 -20.59 -1.37
C GLU A 226 4.87 -22.11 -1.37
N ALA A 227 3.85 -22.91 -1.09
CA ALA A 227 3.96 -24.37 -0.99
C ALA A 227 5.15 -24.84 -0.12
N GLY A 228 5.44 -24.14 0.98
CA GLY A 228 6.54 -24.43 1.88
C GLY A 228 7.93 -23.96 1.40
N GLN A 229 8.07 -23.52 0.15
CA GLN A 229 9.33 -23.02 -0.40
C GLN A 229 9.47 -21.51 -0.18
N VAL A 230 10.69 -21.04 0.12
CA VAL A 230 10.97 -19.61 0.19
C VAL A 230 10.99 -19.05 -1.23
N VAL A 231 10.09 -18.09 -1.52
CA VAL A 231 9.99 -17.41 -2.82
C VAL A 231 10.54 -16.00 -2.77
N TRP A 232 10.68 -15.43 -1.56
CA TRP A 232 11.32 -14.14 -1.33
C TRP A 232 11.75 -13.99 0.13
N SER A 233 12.89 -13.29 0.37
CA SER A 233 13.31 -12.85 1.71
C SER A 233 14.04 -11.51 1.64
N SER A 234 13.90 -10.66 2.69
CA SER A 234 14.74 -9.50 2.86
C SER A 234 16.15 -9.94 3.26
N GLY A 235 17.19 -9.39 2.61
CA GLY A 235 18.59 -9.71 2.92
C GLY A 235 19.13 -10.97 2.23
N ALA A 236 18.45 -11.50 1.21
CA ALA A 236 18.95 -12.53 0.30
C ALA A 236 19.63 -11.94 -0.93
#